data_9a484e27ef362c4b2d2506068382fdde
#
_entry.id   9a484e27ef362c4b2d2506068382fdde
#
_cell.length_a   1.000
_cell.length_b   1.000
_cell.length_c   1.000
_cell.angle_alpha   90.00
_cell.angle_beta   90.00
_cell.angle_gamma   90.00
#
_symmetry.space_group_name_H-M   'P 1'
#
loop_
_entity.id
_entity.type
_entity.pdbx_description
1 polymer ?
#
loop_
_entity_poly.entity_id
_entity_poly.type
_entity_poly.pdbx_seq_one_letter_code
_entity_poly.pdbx_strand_id
1 'polypeptide(L)'
;ALVLMQLAWGWRTMFVIIGVAGILVGICWYAWYRNRAQFVLTDEERTYLSAPVKPRPQLQFSEWLALFKHRTTWGMILGFSGVNYTGWLYIAWLPGYLQAEQGFSLAKTGWVAAIPFLAAAVGMWVNGIVVDRLAKKGYDLAKTRKTAIVCGLMMSALGTLLVVQSSSPAQAVAFISMALFCVHFAGTSAWGLVQVMVS
;
A
#
# COMPACT_ATOMS: atom_id res chain seq x y z
N ALA A 1 -4.65 13.98 -14.78
CA ALA A 1 -6.08 14.16 -15.06
C ALA A 1 -6.72 15.14 -14.05
N LEU A 2 -6.67 14.91 -12.73
CA LEU A 2 -7.31 15.75 -11.71
C LEU A 2 -6.86 17.21 -11.76
N VAL A 3 -5.57 17.49 -11.91
CA VAL A 3 -5.04 18.85 -11.99
C VAL A 3 -5.54 19.58 -13.25
N LEU A 4 -5.61 18.90 -14.38
CA LEU A 4 -6.16 19.48 -15.61
C LEU A 4 -7.64 19.78 -15.48
N MET A 5 -8.40 18.91 -14.82
CA MET A 5 -9.82 19.13 -14.54
C MET A 5 -10.02 20.30 -13.57
N GLN A 6 -9.15 20.47 -12.57
CA GLN A 6 -9.17 21.60 -11.66
C GLN A 6 -8.93 22.92 -12.38
N LEU A 7 -7.98 22.96 -13.33
CA LEU A 7 -7.67 24.16 -14.14
C LEU A 7 -8.80 24.51 -15.12
N ALA A 8 -9.47 23.51 -15.68
CA ALA A 8 -10.53 23.71 -16.68
C ALA A 8 -11.90 24.03 -16.06
N TRP A 9 -12.27 23.35 -14.96
CA TRP A 9 -13.65 23.37 -14.42
C TRP A 9 -13.73 23.72 -12.93
N GLY A 10 -12.61 24.01 -12.31
CA GLY A 10 -12.53 24.34 -10.88
C GLY A 10 -12.60 23.12 -9.94
N TRP A 11 -12.23 23.34 -8.70
CA TRP A 11 -12.13 22.29 -7.69
C TRP A 11 -13.47 21.62 -7.32
N ARG A 12 -14.58 22.38 -7.38
CA ARG A 12 -15.92 21.85 -7.06
C ARG A 12 -16.36 20.77 -8.04
N THR A 13 -16.18 21.02 -9.33
CA THR A 13 -16.53 20.05 -10.39
C THR A 13 -15.71 18.79 -10.29
N MET A 14 -14.43 18.90 -9.90
CA MET A 14 -13.57 17.75 -9.66
C MET A 14 -14.13 16.83 -8.57
N PHE A 15 -14.59 17.38 -7.44
CA PHE A 15 -15.20 16.59 -6.36
C PHE A 15 -16.49 15.92 -6.80
N VAL A 16 -17.33 16.60 -7.57
CA VAL A 16 -18.56 16.02 -8.12
C VAL A 16 -18.25 14.84 -9.03
N ILE A 17 -17.30 14.99 -9.95
CA ILE A 17 -16.93 13.92 -10.90
C ILE A 17 -16.38 12.70 -10.15
N ILE A 18 -15.48 12.90 -9.17
CA ILE A 18 -14.93 11.80 -8.38
C ILE A 18 -16.04 11.14 -7.53
N GLY A 19 -16.93 11.94 -6.94
CA GLY A 19 -18.06 11.43 -6.17
C GLY A 19 -19.01 10.57 -7.02
N VAL A 20 -19.37 11.05 -8.21
CA VAL A 20 -20.20 10.29 -9.17
C VAL A 20 -19.48 9.00 -9.61
N ALA A 21 -18.19 9.08 -9.93
CA ALA A 21 -17.40 7.89 -10.27
C ALA A 21 -17.37 6.87 -9.12
N GLY A 22 -17.22 7.33 -7.88
CA GLY A 22 -17.28 6.49 -6.69
C GLY A 22 -18.64 5.80 -6.52
N ILE A 23 -19.73 6.52 -6.73
CA ILE A 23 -21.10 5.96 -6.67
C ILE A 23 -21.29 4.91 -7.77
N LEU A 24 -20.84 5.18 -9.00
CA LEU A 24 -20.93 4.22 -10.11
C LEU A 24 -20.15 2.92 -9.80
N VAL A 25 -18.93 3.04 -9.28
CA VAL A 25 -18.14 1.87 -8.84
C VAL A 25 -18.87 1.11 -7.74
N GLY A 26 -19.49 1.81 -6.77
CA GLY A 26 -20.29 1.19 -5.72
C GLY A 26 -21.51 0.43 -6.26
N ILE A 27 -22.22 1.00 -7.22
CA ILE A 27 -23.36 0.36 -7.89
C ILE A 27 -22.89 -0.87 -8.68
N CYS A 28 -21.81 -0.74 -9.47
CA CYS A 28 -21.22 -1.87 -10.20
C CYS A 28 -20.80 -2.99 -9.26
N TRP A 29 -20.15 -2.64 -8.15
CA TRP A 29 -19.76 -3.61 -7.12
C TRP A 29 -20.99 -4.32 -6.55
N TYR A 30 -22.02 -3.58 -6.16
CA TYR A 30 -23.26 -4.16 -5.62
C TYR A 30 -23.96 -5.07 -6.62
N ALA A 31 -23.99 -4.68 -7.90
CA ALA A 31 -24.62 -5.47 -8.94
C ALA A 31 -23.84 -6.76 -9.29
N TRP A 32 -22.51 -6.72 -9.22
CA TRP A 32 -21.66 -7.87 -9.58
C TRP A 32 -21.22 -8.71 -8.39
N TYR A 33 -21.22 -8.13 -7.19
CA TYR A 33 -20.83 -8.86 -5.99
C TYR A 33 -21.88 -9.93 -5.67
N ARG A 34 -21.46 -11.17 -5.67
CA ARG A 34 -22.28 -12.31 -5.24
C ARG A 34 -21.73 -12.89 -3.96
N ASN A 35 -22.61 -13.10 -2.99
CA ASN A 35 -22.24 -13.78 -1.76
C ASN A 35 -21.91 -15.26 -2.05
N ARG A 36 -21.02 -15.82 -1.23
CA ARG A 36 -20.58 -17.23 -1.31
C ARG A 36 -21.74 -18.22 -1.40
N ALA A 37 -22.86 -17.93 -0.74
CA ALA A 37 -24.08 -18.74 -0.79
C ALA A 37 -24.78 -18.76 -2.15
N GLN A 38 -24.44 -17.82 -3.06
CA GLN A 38 -25.05 -17.68 -4.38
C GLN A 38 -24.24 -18.34 -5.50
N PHE A 39 -23.06 -18.87 -5.18
CA PHE A 39 -22.25 -19.62 -6.14
C PHE A 39 -22.65 -21.10 -6.11
N VAL A 40 -22.83 -21.67 -7.29
CA VAL A 40 -22.88 -23.12 -7.46
C VAL A 40 -21.46 -23.62 -7.32
N LEU A 41 -21.10 -24.04 -6.11
CA LEU A 41 -19.78 -24.59 -5.80
C LEU A 41 -19.73 -26.06 -6.26
N THR A 42 -18.61 -26.45 -6.84
CA THR A 42 -18.28 -27.86 -7.06
C THR A 42 -18.18 -28.59 -5.72
N ASP A 43 -18.42 -29.90 -5.69
CA ASP A 43 -18.38 -30.67 -4.44
C ASP A 43 -16.99 -30.61 -3.76
N GLU A 44 -15.91 -30.51 -4.52
CA GLU A 44 -14.54 -30.29 -4.01
C GLU A 44 -14.38 -28.92 -3.36
N GLU A 45 -14.88 -27.87 -4.00
CA GLU A 45 -14.86 -26.50 -3.44
C GLU A 45 -15.73 -26.40 -2.19
N ARG A 46 -16.88 -27.07 -2.18
CA ARG A 46 -17.77 -27.14 -1.04
C ARG A 46 -17.09 -27.82 0.14
N THR A 47 -16.37 -28.91 -0.08
CA THR A 47 -15.61 -29.63 0.97
C THR A 47 -14.47 -28.79 1.51
N TYR A 48 -13.70 -28.14 0.65
CA TYR A 48 -12.61 -27.23 1.03
C TYR A 48 -13.12 -26.02 1.82
N LEU A 49 -14.25 -25.47 1.45
CA LEU A 49 -14.85 -24.30 2.05
C LEU A 49 -15.76 -24.61 3.26
N SER A 50 -16.18 -25.84 3.45
CA SER A 50 -16.97 -26.30 4.61
C SER A 50 -16.09 -26.73 5.79
N ALA A 51 -14.75 -26.63 5.65
CA ALA A 51 -13.86 -26.79 6.79
C ALA A 51 -14.37 -25.89 7.94
N PRO A 52 -14.64 -26.47 9.13
CA PRO A 52 -15.25 -25.72 10.22
C PRO A 52 -14.37 -24.53 10.57
N VAL A 53 -14.88 -23.32 10.32
CA VAL A 53 -14.27 -22.11 10.83
C VAL A 53 -14.32 -22.20 12.34
N LYS A 54 -13.18 -22.48 12.97
CA LYS A 54 -13.11 -22.49 14.43
C LYS A 54 -13.72 -21.20 14.95
N PRO A 55 -14.72 -21.25 15.85
CA PRO A 55 -15.29 -20.04 16.41
C PRO A 55 -14.15 -19.22 17.02
N ARG A 56 -14.00 -17.98 16.57
CA ARG A 56 -12.98 -17.09 17.12
C ARG A 56 -13.36 -16.81 18.57
N PRO A 57 -12.52 -17.15 19.56
CA PRO A 57 -12.79 -16.79 20.94
C PRO A 57 -12.94 -15.28 21.04
N GLN A 58 -13.96 -14.81 21.75
CA GLN A 58 -14.09 -13.38 22.06
C GLN A 58 -12.94 -13.03 23.01
N LEU A 59 -11.94 -12.34 22.51
CA LEU A 59 -10.79 -11.89 23.28
C LEU A 59 -11.25 -10.92 24.36
N GLN A 60 -10.91 -11.20 25.61
CA GLN A 60 -11.12 -10.28 26.73
C GLN A 60 -10.14 -9.09 26.61
N PHE A 61 -10.51 -7.96 27.19
CA PHE A 61 -9.65 -6.76 27.18
C PHE A 61 -8.26 -7.01 27.76
N SER A 62 -8.15 -7.86 28.77
CA SER A 62 -6.87 -8.30 29.37
C SER A 62 -5.98 -9.04 28.38
N GLU A 63 -6.56 -9.83 27.48
CA GLU A 63 -5.82 -10.56 26.43
C GLU A 63 -5.32 -9.61 25.35
N TRP A 64 -6.11 -8.57 25.01
CA TRP A 64 -5.66 -7.48 24.15
C TRP A 64 -4.43 -6.75 24.71
N LEU A 65 -4.44 -6.44 26.01
CA LEU A 65 -3.29 -5.81 26.67
C LEU A 65 -2.07 -6.75 26.72
N ALA A 66 -2.29 -8.07 26.81
CA ALA A 66 -1.20 -9.05 26.79
C ALA A 66 -0.43 -9.04 25.45
N LEU A 67 -1.05 -8.65 24.32
CA LEU A 67 -0.37 -8.53 23.03
C LEU A 67 0.79 -7.53 23.08
N PHE A 68 0.67 -6.46 23.87
CA PHE A 68 1.73 -5.44 24.01
C PHE A 68 2.94 -5.93 24.81
N LYS A 69 2.87 -7.09 25.47
CA LYS A 69 4.03 -7.72 26.10
C LYS A 69 4.95 -8.42 25.11
N HIS A 70 4.48 -8.69 23.89
CA HIS A 70 5.26 -9.39 22.87
C HIS A 70 6.11 -8.43 22.04
N ARG A 71 7.41 -8.71 21.92
CA ARG A 71 8.35 -7.93 21.09
C ARG A 71 7.89 -7.85 19.62
N THR A 72 7.25 -8.91 19.13
CA THR A 72 6.72 -8.97 17.77
C THR A 72 5.66 -7.90 17.53
N THR A 73 4.76 -7.65 18.48
CA THR A 73 3.72 -6.62 18.39
C THR A 73 4.34 -5.23 18.23
N TRP A 74 5.35 -4.89 19.03
CA TRP A 74 6.08 -3.63 18.92
C TRP A 74 6.83 -3.50 17.59
N GLY A 75 7.49 -4.57 17.16
CA GLY A 75 8.15 -4.60 15.85
C GLY A 75 7.18 -4.35 14.70
N MET A 76 5.97 -4.90 14.76
CA MET A 76 4.92 -4.66 13.77
C MET A 76 4.41 -3.22 13.83
N ILE A 77 4.13 -2.69 15.03
CA ILE A 77 3.65 -1.32 15.22
C ILE A 77 4.67 -0.33 14.65
N LEU A 78 5.94 -0.45 15.02
CA LEU A 78 7.00 0.45 14.56
C LEU A 78 7.23 0.33 13.06
N GLY A 79 7.30 -0.90 12.53
CA GLY A 79 7.48 -1.12 11.08
C GLY A 79 6.32 -0.57 10.27
N PHE A 80 5.08 -0.81 10.70
CA PHE A 80 3.88 -0.32 10.04
C PHE A 80 3.74 1.21 10.14
N SER A 81 4.10 1.79 11.28
CA SER A 81 4.14 3.23 11.47
C SER A 81 5.15 3.88 10.53
N GLY A 82 6.33 3.29 10.34
CA GLY A 82 7.34 3.77 9.40
C GLY A 82 6.85 3.75 7.95
N VAL A 83 6.20 2.67 7.52
CA VAL A 83 5.58 2.58 6.17
C VAL A 83 4.55 3.68 5.98
N ASN A 84 3.61 3.82 6.93
CA ASN A 84 2.54 4.82 6.83
C ASN A 84 3.09 6.24 6.87
N TYR A 85 3.98 6.54 7.82
CA TYR A 85 4.59 7.85 7.94
C TYR A 85 5.27 8.29 6.62
N THR A 86 6.10 7.42 6.04
CA THR A 86 6.80 7.72 4.79
C THR A 86 5.81 7.92 3.63
N GLY A 87 4.80 7.07 3.51
CA GLY A 87 3.77 7.19 2.48
C GLY A 87 3.02 8.52 2.58
N TRP A 88 2.51 8.86 3.77
CA TRP A 88 1.79 10.12 4.01
C TRP A 88 2.67 11.35 3.86
N LEU A 89 3.94 11.26 4.28
CA LEU A 89 4.92 12.34 4.06
C LEU A 89 4.99 12.72 2.58
N TYR A 90 5.20 11.73 1.70
CA TYR A 90 5.28 12.01 0.26
C TYR A 90 3.95 12.48 -0.34
N ILE A 91 2.81 11.98 0.12
CA ILE A 91 1.50 12.46 -0.32
C ILE A 91 1.34 13.95 0.00
N ALA A 92 1.70 14.36 1.22
CA ALA A 92 1.52 15.72 1.68
C ALA A 92 2.56 16.69 1.10
N TRP A 93 3.83 16.28 1.04
CA TRP A 93 4.94 17.20 0.76
C TRP A 93 5.41 17.21 -0.70
N LEU A 94 5.25 16.11 -1.43
CA LEU A 94 5.76 16.01 -2.80
C LEU A 94 5.25 17.12 -3.74
N PRO A 95 3.94 17.44 -3.78
CA PRO A 95 3.48 18.52 -4.66
C PRO A 95 4.07 19.89 -4.29
N GLY A 96 4.15 20.21 -2.99
CA GLY A 96 4.75 21.44 -2.51
C GLY A 96 6.25 21.53 -2.84
N TYR A 97 6.99 20.45 -2.63
CA TYR A 97 8.41 20.35 -2.98
C TYR A 97 8.66 20.59 -4.47
N LEU A 98 7.88 19.96 -5.35
CA LEU A 98 8.04 20.14 -6.79
C LEU A 98 7.74 21.56 -7.26
N GLN A 99 6.83 22.28 -6.61
CA GLN A 99 6.52 23.67 -6.92
C GLN A 99 7.54 24.64 -6.33
N ALA A 100 7.85 24.53 -5.02
CA ALA A 100 8.69 25.47 -4.31
C ALA A 100 10.18 25.34 -4.65
N GLU A 101 10.70 24.09 -4.67
CA GLU A 101 12.13 23.84 -4.84
C GLU A 101 12.51 23.59 -6.30
N GLN A 102 11.61 22.98 -7.08
CA GLN A 102 11.89 22.61 -8.47
C GLN A 102 11.26 23.56 -9.49
N GLY A 103 10.51 24.57 -9.01
CA GLY A 103 9.91 25.61 -9.86
C GLY A 103 8.86 25.09 -10.86
N PHE A 104 8.22 23.96 -10.58
CA PHE A 104 7.24 23.38 -11.51
C PHE A 104 5.90 24.13 -11.44
N SER A 105 5.31 24.37 -12.61
CA SER A 105 3.92 24.82 -12.68
C SER A 105 2.97 23.78 -12.09
N LEU A 106 1.78 24.20 -11.66
CA LEU A 106 0.76 23.32 -11.09
C LEU A 106 0.42 22.14 -12.03
N ALA A 107 0.29 22.40 -13.32
CA ALA A 107 0.02 21.36 -14.33
C ALA A 107 1.17 20.35 -14.42
N LYS A 108 2.42 20.83 -14.50
CA LYS A 108 3.61 19.97 -14.56
C LYS A 108 3.77 19.16 -13.27
N THR A 109 3.53 19.77 -12.12
CA THR A 109 3.55 19.08 -10.81
C THR A 109 2.59 17.90 -10.79
N GLY A 110 1.36 18.07 -11.29
CA GLY A 110 0.38 17.00 -11.31
C GLY A 110 0.79 15.78 -12.14
N TRP A 111 1.45 15.98 -13.28
CA TRP A 111 1.95 14.89 -14.11
C TRP A 111 3.20 14.24 -13.51
N VAL A 112 4.15 15.05 -13.06
CA VAL A 112 5.41 14.54 -12.53
C VAL A 112 5.18 13.83 -11.20
N ALA A 113 4.31 14.33 -10.32
CA ALA A 113 3.97 13.66 -9.07
C ALA A 113 3.27 12.31 -9.26
N ALA A 114 2.66 12.06 -10.43
CA ALA A 114 2.08 10.75 -10.73
C ALA A 114 3.13 9.64 -10.86
N ILE A 115 4.36 9.96 -11.33
CA ILE A 115 5.42 8.98 -11.57
C ILE A 115 5.81 8.21 -10.30
N PRO A 116 6.11 8.85 -9.16
CA PRO A 116 6.40 8.15 -7.91
C PRO A 116 5.24 7.28 -7.41
N PHE A 117 3.99 7.71 -7.59
CA PHE A 117 2.83 6.89 -7.18
C PHE A 117 2.59 5.69 -8.10
N LEU A 118 2.90 5.80 -9.40
CA LEU A 118 2.92 4.64 -10.28
C LEU A 118 4.03 3.66 -9.88
N ALA A 119 5.22 4.15 -9.52
CA ALA A 119 6.29 3.33 -8.99
C ALA A 119 5.87 2.61 -7.70
N ALA A 120 5.12 3.28 -6.81
CA ALA A 120 4.53 2.68 -5.61
C ALA A 120 3.60 1.51 -5.95
N ALA A 121 2.70 1.69 -6.92
CA ALA A 121 1.80 0.63 -7.37
C ALA A 121 2.56 -0.58 -7.94
N VAL A 122 3.60 -0.33 -8.74
CA VAL A 122 4.49 -1.39 -9.25
C VAL A 122 5.19 -2.09 -8.10
N GLY A 123 5.64 -1.36 -7.07
CA GLY A 123 6.27 -1.93 -5.86
C GLY A 123 5.37 -2.92 -5.15
N MET A 124 4.08 -2.62 -5.01
CA MET A 124 3.09 -3.54 -4.42
C MET A 124 2.96 -4.83 -5.24
N TRP A 125 2.86 -4.74 -6.57
CA TRP A 125 2.74 -5.91 -7.44
C TRP A 125 4.01 -6.76 -7.42
N VAL A 126 5.18 -6.13 -7.49
CA VAL A 126 6.46 -6.82 -7.43
C VAL A 126 6.62 -7.57 -6.10
N ASN A 127 6.19 -6.98 -4.97
CA ASN A 127 6.20 -7.66 -3.68
C ASN A 127 5.36 -8.94 -3.73
N GLY A 128 4.12 -8.87 -4.23
CA GLY A 128 3.26 -10.05 -4.36
C GLY A 128 3.96 -11.16 -5.15
N ILE A 129 4.44 -10.83 -6.35
CA ILE A 129 5.13 -11.80 -7.22
C ILE A 129 6.37 -12.42 -6.54
N VAL A 130 7.18 -11.60 -5.86
CA VAL A 130 8.41 -12.06 -5.19
C VAL A 130 8.07 -12.99 -4.03
N VAL A 131 7.15 -12.58 -3.16
CA VAL A 131 6.73 -13.37 -1.99
C VAL A 131 6.11 -14.69 -2.43
N ASP A 132 5.22 -14.68 -3.43
CA ASP A 132 4.58 -15.90 -3.94
C ASP A 132 5.58 -16.87 -4.57
N ARG A 133 6.55 -16.35 -5.34
CA ARG A 133 7.61 -17.19 -5.93
C ARG A 133 8.50 -17.83 -4.86
N LEU A 134 8.84 -17.08 -3.81
CA LEU A 134 9.67 -17.62 -2.73
C LEU A 134 8.88 -18.64 -1.89
N ALA A 135 7.60 -18.39 -1.63
CA ALA A 135 6.73 -19.36 -0.97
C ALA A 135 6.60 -20.67 -1.76
N LYS A 136 6.42 -20.58 -3.10
CA LYS A 136 6.40 -21.78 -3.98
C LYS A 136 7.72 -22.56 -4.00
N LYS A 137 8.85 -21.90 -3.72
CA LYS A 137 10.17 -22.55 -3.57
C LYS A 137 10.39 -23.18 -2.18
N GLY A 138 9.40 -23.12 -1.28
CA GLY A 138 9.46 -23.71 0.06
C GLY A 138 10.10 -22.82 1.12
N TYR A 139 10.33 -21.52 0.85
CA TYR A 139 10.80 -20.59 1.88
C TYR A 139 9.69 -20.28 2.89
N ASP A 140 10.08 -20.12 4.13
CA ASP A 140 9.17 -19.72 5.21
C ASP A 140 8.54 -18.35 4.92
N LEU A 141 7.22 -18.31 4.86
CA LEU A 141 6.46 -17.12 4.46
C LEU A 141 6.64 -15.96 5.43
N ALA A 142 6.70 -16.23 6.74
CA ALA A 142 6.87 -15.20 7.75
C ALA A 142 8.27 -14.56 7.67
N LYS A 143 9.32 -15.39 7.47
CA LYS A 143 10.69 -14.89 7.28
C LYS A 143 10.82 -14.09 6.00
N THR A 144 10.26 -14.57 4.90
CA THR A 144 10.26 -13.89 3.61
C THR A 144 9.63 -12.49 3.71
N ARG A 145 8.45 -12.39 4.35
CA ARG A 145 7.78 -11.10 4.55
C ARG A 145 8.56 -10.15 5.46
N LYS A 146 9.14 -10.66 6.56
CA LYS A 146 10.00 -9.87 7.47
C LYS A 146 11.22 -9.31 6.72
N THR A 147 11.90 -10.12 5.93
CA THR A 147 13.03 -9.68 5.10
C THR A 147 12.61 -8.61 4.09
N ALA A 148 11.48 -8.81 3.41
CA ALA A 148 10.94 -7.83 2.46
C ALA A 148 10.63 -6.48 3.14
N ILE A 149 10.09 -6.49 4.37
CA ILE A 149 9.84 -5.26 5.14
C ILE A 149 11.15 -4.55 5.45
N VAL A 150 12.13 -5.25 6.02
CA VAL A 150 13.40 -4.64 6.42
C VAL A 150 14.15 -4.08 5.20
N CYS A 151 14.34 -4.89 4.16
CA CYS A 151 15.02 -4.44 2.94
C CYS A 151 14.29 -3.29 2.27
N GLY A 152 12.96 -3.35 2.16
CA GLY A 152 12.16 -2.29 1.55
C GLY A 152 12.24 -0.99 2.32
N LEU A 153 12.15 -1.01 3.65
CA LEU A 153 12.27 0.21 4.48
C LEU A 153 13.69 0.80 4.43
N MET A 154 14.73 -0.02 4.47
CA MET A 154 16.11 0.46 4.35
C MET A 154 16.38 1.10 2.99
N MET A 155 15.93 0.48 1.90
CA MET A 155 16.07 1.04 0.56
C MET A 155 15.21 2.30 0.37
N SER A 156 14.05 2.38 0.99
CA SER A 156 13.23 3.60 0.99
C SER A 156 13.93 4.74 1.74
N ALA A 157 14.52 4.47 2.90
CA ALA A 157 15.30 5.45 3.65
C ALA A 157 16.51 5.95 2.84
N LEU A 158 17.24 5.03 2.19
CA LEU A 158 18.34 5.38 1.29
C LEU A 158 17.86 6.29 0.15
N GLY A 159 16.76 5.93 -0.51
CA GLY A 159 16.16 6.74 -1.58
C GLY A 159 15.82 8.14 -1.09
N THR A 160 15.23 8.26 0.09
CA THR A 160 14.90 9.56 0.70
C THR A 160 16.15 10.40 1.00
N LEU A 161 17.21 9.78 1.50
CA LEU A 161 18.48 10.47 1.74
C LEU A 161 19.14 10.96 0.43
N LEU A 162 19.04 10.17 -0.64
CA LEU A 162 19.58 10.54 -1.95
C LEU A 162 18.83 11.73 -2.58
N VAL A 163 17.56 11.96 -2.22
CA VAL A 163 16.83 13.15 -2.68
C VAL A 163 17.54 14.44 -2.25
N VAL A 164 18.10 14.48 -1.04
CA VAL A 164 18.83 15.67 -0.51
C VAL A 164 20.07 15.99 -1.36
N GLN A 165 20.67 14.98 -1.98
CA GLN A 165 21.87 15.13 -2.82
C GLN A 165 21.55 15.31 -4.30
N SER A 166 20.26 15.38 -4.65
CA SER A 166 19.87 15.50 -6.06
C SER A 166 20.24 16.89 -6.60
N SER A 167 20.92 16.91 -7.72
CA SER A 167 21.33 18.14 -8.43
C SER A 167 20.39 18.53 -9.57
N SER A 168 19.38 17.71 -9.85
CA SER A 168 18.39 17.98 -10.87
C SER A 168 16.99 17.48 -10.50
N PRO A 169 15.92 18.13 -11.03
CA PRO A 169 14.54 17.69 -10.81
C PRO A 169 14.28 16.23 -11.19
N ALA A 170 14.90 15.77 -12.27
CA ALA A 170 14.74 14.39 -12.74
C ALA A 170 15.35 13.38 -11.75
N GLN A 171 16.53 13.68 -11.19
CA GLN A 171 17.14 12.85 -10.16
C GLN A 171 16.30 12.82 -8.89
N ALA A 172 15.79 13.97 -8.43
CA ALA A 172 14.90 14.03 -7.29
C ALA A 172 13.66 13.13 -7.48
N VAL A 173 12.98 13.25 -8.61
CA VAL A 173 11.81 12.43 -8.93
C VAL A 173 12.17 10.94 -9.02
N ALA A 174 13.33 10.58 -9.56
CA ALA A 174 13.79 9.20 -9.63
C ALA A 174 14.04 8.61 -8.22
N PHE A 175 14.72 9.34 -7.34
CA PHE A 175 14.97 8.90 -5.96
C PHE A 175 13.69 8.81 -5.12
N ILE A 176 12.76 9.76 -5.28
CA ILE A 176 11.44 9.71 -4.66
C ILE A 176 10.65 8.49 -5.17
N SER A 177 10.72 8.22 -6.47
CA SER A 177 10.06 7.04 -7.07
C SER A 177 10.63 5.74 -6.52
N MET A 178 11.94 5.65 -6.34
CA MET A 178 12.59 4.52 -5.70
C MET A 178 12.16 4.38 -4.24
N ALA A 179 12.12 5.48 -3.49
CA ALA A 179 11.69 5.47 -2.10
C ALA A 179 10.24 4.99 -1.95
N LEU A 180 9.32 5.50 -2.79
CA LEU A 180 7.91 5.11 -2.79
C LEU A 180 7.70 3.67 -3.27
N PHE A 181 8.43 3.22 -4.29
CA PHE A 181 8.42 1.82 -4.70
C PHE A 181 8.79 0.90 -3.52
N CYS A 182 9.89 1.20 -2.83
CA CYS A 182 10.42 0.37 -1.75
C CYS A 182 9.53 0.38 -0.50
N VAL A 183 8.95 1.53 -0.12
CA VAL A 183 8.06 1.60 1.05
C VAL A 183 6.74 0.87 0.79
N HIS A 184 6.19 0.92 -0.41
CA HIS A 184 4.96 0.20 -0.74
C HIS A 184 5.21 -1.29 -0.95
N PHE A 185 6.38 -1.67 -1.47
CA PHE A 185 6.85 -3.04 -1.46
C PHE A 185 6.89 -3.61 -0.03
N ALA A 186 7.47 -2.88 0.93
CA ALA A 186 7.49 -3.26 2.34
C ALA A 186 6.08 -3.31 2.95
N GLY A 187 5.24 -2.32 2.66
CA GLY A 187 3.88 -2.19 3.16
C GLY A 187 2.99 -3.38 2.81
N THR A 188 3.08 -3.87 1.58
CA THR A 188 2.34 -5.08 1.14
C THR A 188 2.73 -6.31 1.96
N SER A 189 4.02 -6.48 2.23
CA SER A 189 4.49 -7.57 3.11
C SER A 189 4.06 -7.38 4.56
N ALA A 190 3.98 -6.14 5.05
CA ALA A 190 3.54 -5.85 6.41
C ALA A 190 2.07 -6.26 6.62
N TRP A 191 1.18 -5.91 5.70
CA TRP A 191 -0.22 -6.36 5.73
C TRP A 191 -0.34 -7.89 5.67
N GLY A 192 0.39 -8.53 4.78
CA GLY A 192 0.37 -9.97 4.66
C GLY A 192 0.99 -10.71 5.85
N LEU A 193 1.95 -10.10 6.57
CA LEU A 193 2.54 -10.71 7.76
C LEU A 193 1.52 -10.82 8.90
N VAL A 194 0.66 -9.81 9.07
CA VAL A 194 -0.44 -9.85 10.06
C VAL A 194 -1.32 -11.07 9.82
N GLN A 195 -1.67 -11.33 8.57
CA GLN A 195 -2.53 -12.47 8.22
C GLN A 195 -1.88 -13.82 8.53
N VAL A 196 -0.57 -13.95 8.26
CA VAL A 196 0.19 -15.19 8.53
C VAL A 196 0.36 -15.45 10.04
N MET A 197 0.35 -14.41 10.87
CA MET A 197 0.51 -14.55 12.32
C MET A 197 -0.80 -14.89 13.04
N VAL A 198 -1.95 -14.70 12.38
CA VAL A 198 -3.29 -14.95 12.94
C VAL A 198 -3.85 -16.31 12.47
N SER A 199 -3.29 -16.87 11.39
CA SER A 199 -3.64 -18.21 10.88
C SER A 199 -2.87 -19.31 11.61
#